data_4f49a9f261134b5c959c2cb5c9e1ba32
#
_entry.id   4f49a9f261134b5c959c2cb5c9e1ba32
#
_cell.length_a   1.000
_cell.length_b   1.000
_cell.length_c   1.000
_cell.angle_alpha   90.00
_cell.angle_beta   90.00
_cell.angle_gamma   90.00
#
_symmetry.space_group_name_H-M   'P 1'
#
loop_
_entity.id
_entity.type
_entity.pdbx_description
1 polymer ?
#
loop_
_entity_poly.entity_id
_entity_poly.type
_entity_poly.pdbx_seq_one_letter_code
_entity_poly.pdbx_strand_id
1 'polypeptide(L)'
;MSFTQMLSYRDRLMKVALGTVSPDRGICIEWMLHDTVVAMRRMDDVLAKDVVQGFCQLLQAQTSQQRSTIKTLGSYLELREIDVGRPLYTALIRFGAKLYITTAELKESAALERTAFRHISVMNDIYSWEREWEVYQANPTDGAQPFSAIYILANETGLPYTGCKRLMYSYCRELELVLKQSSDEIRRNSMKGLTHELEMYIKGLEYFMCGIELWSQWTPRYRQ
;
A
#
# COMPACT_ATOMS: atom_id res chain seq x y z
N MET A 1 15.31 7.65 16.83
CA MET A 1 14.37 8.80 16.71
C MET A 1 13.19 8.53 17.61
N SER A 2 12.79 9.47 18.50
CA SER A 2 11.60 9.30 19.35
C SER A 2 10.32 9.35 18.53
N PHE A 3 9.20 8.85 19.07
CA PHE A 3 7.89 8.92 18.40
C PHE A 3 7.48 10.36 18.06
N THR A 4 7.70 11.30 18.98
CA THR A 4 7.43 12.73 18.74
C THR A 4 8.28 13.30 17.61
N GLN A 5 9.55 12.94 17.52
CA GLN A 5 10.43 13.36 16.42
C GLN A 5 9.96 12.75 15.08
N MET A 6 9.50 11.50 15.08
CA MET A 6 8.95 10.86 13.90
C MET A 6 7.69 11.59 13.40
N LEU A 7 6.75 11.96 14.29
CA LEU A 7 5.57 12.74 13.93
C LEU A 7 5.91 14.11 13.37
N SER A 8 6.85 14.82 14.00
CA SER A 8 7.31 16.13 13.51
C SER A 8 7.94 16.02 12.13
N TYR A 9 8.74 14.98 11.89
CA TYR A 9 9.37 14.75 10.60
C TYR A 9 8.35 14.37 9.51
N ARG A 10 7.37 13.52 9.84
CA ARG A 10 6.22 13.23 8.97
C ARG A 10 5.51 14.51 8.53
N ASP A 11 5.14 15.35 9.50
CA ASP A 11 4.42 16.61 9.23
C ASP A 11 5.24 17.57 8.37
N ARG A 12 6.57 17.57 8.56
CA ARG A 12 7.50 18.31 7.72
C ARG A 12 7.49 17.80 6.27
N LEU A 13 7.59 16.48 6.05
CA LEU A 13 7.55 15.89 4.70
C LEU A 13 6.21 16.15 4.01
N MET A 14 5.09 16.05 4.73
CA MET A 14 3.77 16.38 4.19
C MET A 14 3.70 17.84 3.72
N LYS A 15 4.20 18.79 4.51
CA LYS A 15 4.24 20.21 4.13
C LYS A 15 5.11 20.45 2.90
N VAL A 16 6.25 19.77 2.77
CA VAL A 16 7.11 19.82 1.58
C VAL A 16 6.39 19.28 0.35
N ALA A 17 5.72 18.12 0.45
CA ALA A 17 4.95 17.53 -0.66
C ALA A 17 3.77 18.43 -1.09
N LEU A 18 3.09 19.05 -0.12
CA LEU A 18 2.01 20.00 -0.38
C LEU A 18 2.51 21.32 -1.00
N GLY A 19 3.80 21.62 -0.88
CA GLY A 19 4.41 22.88 -1.33
C GLY A 19 4.15 24.07 -0.40
N THR A 20 3.74 23.80 0.85
CA THR A 20 3.49 24.85 1.85
C THR A 20 4.75 25.28 2.61
N VAL A 21 5.83 24.49 2.48
CA VAL A 21 7.15 24.78 3.06
C VAL A 21 8.21 24.40 2.04
N SER A 22 9.23 25.25 1.89
CA SER A 22 10.39 24.97 1.04
C SER A 22 11.21 23.80 1.59
N PRO A 23 11.76 22.92 0.72
CA PRO A 23 12.63 21.84 1.15
C PRO A 23 13.96 22.36 1.69
N ASP A 24 14.50 21.67 2.67
CA ASP A 24 15.92 21.83 3.03
C ASP A 24 16.77 21.10 1.99
N ARG A 25 17.59 21.85 1.25
CA ARG A 25 18.46 21.30 0.21
C ARG A 25 19.62 20.46 0.76
N GLY A 26 19.91 20.54 2.06
CA GLY A 26 20.85 19.67 2.77
C GLY A 26 20.25 18.29 3.11
N ILE A 27 18.92 18.14 3.07
CA ILE A 27 18.20 16.89 3.38
C ILE A 27 17.72 16.23 2.09
N CYS A 28 18.39 15.14 1.70
CA CYS A 28 18.17 14.45 0.43
C CYS A 28 16.69 14.12 0.19
N ILE A 29 16.00 13.54 1.18
CA ILE A 29 14.60 13.13 1.05
C ILE A 29 13.66 14.32 0.80
N GLU A 30 13.92 15.49 1.39
CA GLU A 30 13.05 16.65 1.23
C GLU A 30 13.14 17.24 -0.17
N TRP A 31 14.36 17.48 -0.68
CA TRP A 31 14.49 18.07 -2.01
C TRP A 31 14.11 17.09 -3.12
N MET A 32 14.40 15.80 -2.97
CA MET A 32 13.96 14.78 -3.95
C MET A 32 12.43 14.71 -4.01
N LEU A 33 11.76 14.68 -2.86
CA LEU A 33 10.29 14.69 -2.78
C LEU A 33 9.72 15.94 -3.43
N HIS A 34 10.24 17.12 -3.06
CA HIS A 34 9.79 18.39 -3.63
C HIS A 34 9.94 18.42 -5.15
N ASP A 35 11.16 18.13 -5.64
CA ASP A 35 11.45 18.25 -7.08
C ASP A 35 10.66 17.21 -7.90
N THR A 36 10.43 16.01 -7.35
CA THR A 36 9.54 15.01 -7.94
C THR A 36 8.10 15.53 -8.05
N VAL A 37 7.55 16.06 -6.95
CA VAL A 37 6.18 16.61 -6.95
C VAL A 37 6.06 17.80 -7.91
N VAL A 38 7.05 18.69 -7.96
CA VAL A 38 7.07 19.82 -8.92
C VAL A 38 7.08 19.29 -10.37
N ALA A 39 7.89 18.27 -10.66
CA ALA A 39 7.92 17.65 -11.99
C ALA A 39 6.57 17.02 -12.35
N MET A 40 5.96 16.28 -11.42
CA MET A 40 4.63 15.68 -11.62
C MET A 40 3.56 16.73 -11.90
N ARG A 41 3.52 17.82 -11.13
CA ARG A 41 2.56 18.92 -11.33
C ARG A 41 2.73 19.60 -12.69
N ARG A 42 3.95 19.71 -13.20
CA ARG A 42 4.21 20.23 -14.55
C ARG A 42 3.68 19.31 -15.65
N MET A 43 3.67 18.00 -15.41
CA MET A 43 3.12 17.02 -16.35
C MET A 43 1.60 17.00 -16.31
N ASP A 44 1.02 16.95 -15.08
CA ASP A 44 -0.42 16.89 -14.85
C ASP A 44 -0.74 17.32 -13.40
N ASP A 45 -1.21 18.55 -13.19
CA ASP A 45 -1.47 19.07 -11.86
C ASP A 45 -2.67 18.39 -11.17
N VAL A 46 -3.66 17.92 -11.96
CA VAL A 46 -4.85 17.26 -11.41
C VAL A 46 -4.48 15.90 -10.82
N LEU A 47 -3.85 15.05 -11.61
CA LEU A 47 -3.45 13.70 -11.17
C LEU A 47 -2.33 13.76 -10.12
N ALA A 48 -1.42 14.75 -10.21
CA ALA A 48 -0.37 14.94 -9.20
C ALA A 48 -0.92 15.29 -7.81
N LYS A 49 -2.03 16.03 -7.73
CA LYS A 49 -2.72 16.31 -6.45
C LYS A 49 -3.18 15.04 -5.76
N ASP A 50 -3.75 14.10 -6.50
CA ASP A 50 -4.17 12.81 -5.96
C ASP A 50 -2.97 12.02 -5.41
N VAL A 51 -1.85 12.03 -6.12
CA VAL A 51 -0.62 11.36 -5.68
C VAL A 51 -0.09 11.98 -4.38
N VAL A 52 -0.04 13.30 -4.28
CA VAL A 52 0.40 14.01 -3.06
C VAL A 52 -0.54 13.71 -1.90
N GLN A 53 -1.84 13.69 -2.13
CA GLN A 53 -2.83 13.34 -1.10
C GLN A 53 -2.65 11.90 -0.63
N GLY A 54 -2.47 10.95 -1.56
CA GLY A 54 -2.21 9.55 -1.25
C GLY A 54 -0.91 9.36 -0.45
N PHE A 55 0.14 10.11 -0.79
CA PHE A 55 1.39 10.12 -0.04
C PHE A 55 1.20 10.61 1.41
N CYS A 56 0.44 11.69 1.62
CA CYS A 56 0.13 12.18 2.96
C CYS A 56 -0.66 11.13 3.77
N GLN A 57 -1.63 10.47 3.17
CA GLN A 57 -2.41 9.40 3.82
C GLN A 57 -1.54 8.20 4.20
N LEU A 58 -0.61 7.79 3.34
CA LEU A 58 0.36 6.74 3.64
C LEU A 58 1.21 7.10 4.87
N LEU A 59 1.80 8.30 4.91
CA LEU A 59 2.61 8.74 6.03
C LEU A 59 1.82 8.79 7.35
N GLN A 60 0.56 9.23 7.30
CA GLN A 60 -0.34 9.25 8.46
C GLN A 60 -0.66 7.84 8.96
N ALA A 61 -0.97 6.91 8.06
CA ALA A 61 -1.27 5.53 8.42
C ALA A 61 -0.06 4.83 9.05
N GLN A 62 1.12 4.94 8.44
CA GLN A 62 2.36 4.32 8.94
C GLN A 62 2.82 4.85 10.30
N THR A 63 2.39 6.04 10.68
CA THR A 63 2.69 6.66 11.98
C THR A 63 1.51 6.63 12.96
N SER A 64 0.46 5.87 12.65
CA SER A 64 -0.73 5.74 13.50
C SER A 64 -0.45 4.87 14.74
N GLN A 65 -0.92 5.32 15.90
CA GLN A 65 -0.90 4.51 17.13
C GLN A 65 -1.85 3.30 17.08
N GLN A 66 -2.82 3.28 16.16
CA GLN A 66 -3.75 2.15 15.99
C GLN A 66 -3.03 0.83 15.69
N ARG A 67 -1.83 0.88 15.08
CA ARG A 67 -1.02 -0.31 14.78
C ARG A 67 -0.75 -1.15 16.03
N SER A 68 -0.55 -0.54 17.19
CA SER A 68 -0.27 -1.24 18.47
C SER A 68 -1.51 -1.90 19.11
N THR A 69 -2.72 -1.54 18.66
CA THR A 69 -3.98 -2.04 19.23
C THR A 69 -4.59 -3.19 18.45
N ILE A 70 -4.07 -3.49 17.27
CA ILE A 70 -4.58 -4.54 16.37
C ILE A 70 -4.21 -5.92 16.89
N LYS A 71 -5.23 -6.78 17.05
CA LYS A 71 -5.06 -8.16 17.57
C LYS A 71 -5.68 -9.23 16.70
N THR A 72 -6.48 -8.88 15.70
CA THR A 72 -7.14 -9.84 14.82
C THR A 72 -6.75 -9.61 13.38
N LEU A 73 -6.72 -10.70 12.58
CA LEU A 73 -6.41 -10.61 11.16
C LEU A 73 -7.38 -9.69 10.40
N GLY A 74 -8.66 -9.71 10.75
CA GLY A 74 -9.67 -8.85 10.12
C GLY A 74 -9.34 -7.36 10.30
N SER A 75 -9.13 -6.91 11.54
CA SER A 75 -8.76 -5.50 11.84
C SER A 75 -7.40 -5.14 11.24
N TYR A 76 -6.47 -6.09 11.17
CA TYR A 76 -5.19 -5.91 10.53
C TYR A 76 -5.35 -5.58 9.04
N LEU A 77 -6.09 -6.41 8.31
CA LEU A 77 -6.29 -6.23 6.87
C LEU A 77 -6.97 -4.90 6.53
N GLU A 78 -7.92 -4.45 7.35
CA GLU A 78 -8.59 -3.15 7.18
C GLU A 78 -7.61 -1.97 7.30
N LEU A 79 -6.77 -1.96 8.34
CA LEU A 79 -5.77 -0.90 8.52
C LEU A 79 -4.66 -1.02 7.47
N ARG A 80 -4.21 -2.23 7.17
CA ARG A 80 -3.06 -2.48 6.31
C ARG A 80 -3.28 -2.04 4.87
N GLU A 81 -4.52 -2.06 4.37
CA GLU A 81 -4.83 -1.54 3.04
C GLU A 81 -4.35 -0.09 2.83
N ILE A 82 -4.49 0.76 3.85
CA ILE A 82 -4.04 2.16 3.79
C ILE A 82 -2.55 2.26 4.13
N ASP A 83 -2.11 1.50 5.13
CA ASP A 83 -0.73 1.46 5.62
C ASP A 83 0.28 0.94 4.57
N VAL A 84 -0.15 0.04 3.68
CA VAL A 84 0.66 -0.42 2.54
C VAL A 84 0.71 0.58 1.39
N GLY A 85 -0.15 1.60 1.43
CA GLY A 85 -0.14 2.71 0.49
C GLY A 85 -1.19 2.65 -0.61
N ARG A 86 -2.34 1.96 -0.41
CA ARG A 86 -3.42 1.92 -1.42
C ARG A 86 -3.73 3.30 -2.01
N PRO A 87 -3.98 4.37 -1.23
CA PRO A 87 -4.30 5.68 -1.81
C PRO A 87 -3.20 6.25 -2.70
N LEU A 88 -1.93 6.03 -2.32
CA LEU A 88 -0.78 6.48 -3.10
C LEU A 88 -0.63 5.70 -4.40
N TYR A 89 -0.63 4.37 -4.33
CA TYR A 89 -0.36 3.54 -5.50
C TYR A 89 -1.51 3.57 -6.51
N THR A 90 -2.77 3.65 -6.07
CA THR A 90 -3.91 3.85 -6.98
C THR A 90 -3.84 5.19 -7.70
N ALA A 91 -3.40 6.25 -7.02
CA ALA A 91 -3.14 7.54 -7.65
C ALA A 91 -1.96 7.49 -8.62
N LEU A 92 -0.87 6.76 -8.29
CA LEU A 92 0.28 6.58 -9.17
C LEU A 92 -0.07 5.78 -10.44
N ILE A 93 -0.93 4.76 -10.35
CA ILE A 93 -1.43 4.04 -11.52
C ILE A 93 -2.16 5.01 -12.45
N ARG A 94 -3.08 5.83 -11.91
CA ARG A 94 -3.80 6.83 -12.72
C ARG A 94 -2.86 7.87 -13.31
N PHE A 95 -1.93 8.39 -12.53
CA PHE A 95 -0.96 9.38 -13.00
C PHE A 95 -0.07 8.81 -14.11
N GLY A 96 0.50 7.62 -13.93
CA GLY A 96 1.41 7.00 -14.88
C GLY A 96 0.76 6.66 -16.22
N ALA A 97 -0.52 6.25 -16.20
CA ALA A 97 -1.29 5.92 -17.40
C ALA A 97 -2.19 7.06 -17.90
N LYS A 98 -2.15 8.26 -17.27
CA LYS A 98 -2.98 9.43 -17.58
C LYS A 98 -4.49 9.12 -17.59
N LEU A 99 -4.97 8.42 -16.56
CA LEU A 99 -6.36 7.98 -16.45
C LEU A 99 -7.18 8.95 -15.60
N TYR A 100 -8.19 9.56 -16.22
CA TYR A 100 -9.12 10.48 -15.57
C TYR A 100 -10.40 9.72 -15.20
N ILE A 101 -10.33 8.96 -14.11
CA ILE A 101 -11.43 8.13 -13.61
C ILE A 101 -12.46 9.01 -12.89
N THR A 102 -13.73 8.88 -13.23
CA THR A 102 -14.81 9.60 -12.56
C THR A 102 -15.03 9.10 -11.13
N THR A 103 -15.64 9.91 -10.27
CA THR A 103 -15.99 9.50 -8.91
C THR A 103 -16.91 8.27 -8.88
N ALA A 104 -17.80 8.12 -9.86
CA ALA A 104 -18.68 6.96 -9.98
C ALA A 104 -17.87 5.69 -10.27
N GLU A 105 -16.95 5.74 -11.22
CA GLU A 105 -16.06 4.63 -11.58
C GLU A 105 -15.10 4.26 -10.45
N LEU A 106 -14.55 5.25 -9.72
CA LEU A 106 -13.75 4.99 -8.51
C LEU A 106 -14.56 4.29 -7.42
N LYS A 107 -15.84 4.63 -7.28
CA LYS A 107 -16.73 3.94 -6.33
C LYS A 107 -17.01 2.51 -6.78
N GLU A 108 -17.20 2.29 -8.07
CA GLU A 108 -17.43 0.98 -8.66
C GLU A 108 -16.20 0.08 -8.51
N SER A 109 -14.99 0.61 -8.73
CA SER A 109 -13.73 -0.13 -8.60
C SER A 109 -13.23 -0.29 -7.15
N ALA A 110 -13.86 0.34 -6.16
CA ALA A 110 -13.37 0.37 -4.78
C ALA A 110 -13.21 -1.04 -4.14
N ALA A 111 -14.06 -1.99 -4.51
CA ALA A 111 -13.94 -3.38 -4.05
C ALA A 111 -12.72 -4.08 -4.67
N LEU A 112 -12.46 -3.84 -5.95
CA LEU A 112 -11.26 -4.35 -6.64
C LEU A 112 -9.99 -3.79 -6.01
N GLU A 113 -9.94 -2.48 -5.74
CA GLU A 113 -8.81 -1.86 -5.05
C GLU A 113 -8.54 -2.54 -3.71
N ARG A 114 -9.57 -2.73 -2.87
CA ARG A 114 -9.40 -3.41 -1.58
C ARG A 114 -8.85 -4.82 -1.74
N THR A 115 -9.39 -5.59 -2.67
CA THR A 115 -8.94 -6.96 -2.93
C THR A 115 -7.47 -7.00 -3.37
N ALA A 116 -7.09 -6.14 -4.33
CA ALA A 116 -5.71 -6.04 -4.81
C ALA A 116 -4.75 -5.64 -3.68
N PHE A 117 -5.12 -4.65 -2.86
CA PHE A 117 -4.24 -4.16 -1.79
C PHE A 117 -4.19 -5.08 -0.56
N ARG A 118 -5.20 -5.90 -0.31
CA ARG A 118 -5.11 -7.02 0.63
C ARG A 118 -4.10 -8.06 0.18
N HIS A 119 -4.16 -8.46 -1.09
CA HIS A 119 -3.17 -9.36 -1.68
C HIS A 119 -1.76 -8.81 -1.56
N ILE A 120 -1.53 -7.56 -2.01
CA ILE A 120 -0.24 -6.87 -1.97
C ILE A 120 0.31 -6.81 -0.54
N SER A 121 -0.55 -6.47 0.43
CA SER A 121 -0.17 -6.40 1.85
C SER A 121 0.31 -7.75 2.37
N VAL A 122 -0.47 -8.79 2.13
CA VAL A 122 -0.17 -10.13 2.62
C VAL A 122 1.06 -10.71 1.90
N MET A 123 1.22 -10.48 0.59
CA MET A 123 2.43 -10.87 -0.13
C MET A 123 3.67 -10.17 0.41
N ASN A 124 3.59 -8.86 0.68
CA ASN A 124 4.69 -8.15 1.32
C ASN A 124 5.04 -8.79 2.67
N ASP A 125 4.06 -9.12 3.51
CA ASP A 125 4.27 -9.73 4.81
C ASP A 125 4.88 -11.14 4.71
N ILE A 126 4.48 -11.93 3.72
CA ILE A 126 5.03 -13.28 3.50
C ILE A 126 6.52 -13.22 3.16
N TYR A 127 6.92 -12.28 2.29
CA TYR A 127 8.31 -12.18 1.83
C TYR A 127 9.21 -11.39 2.77
N SER A 128 8.66 -10.45 3.55
CA SER A 128 9.43 -9.66 4.53
C SER A 128 9.57 -10.33 5.91
N TRP A 129 8.80 -11.41 6.15
CA TRP A 129 8.63 -12.01 7.48
C TRP A 129 9.95 -12.36 8.17
N GLU A 130 10.83 -13.11 7.51
CA GLU A 130 12.07 -13.60 8.12
C GLU A 130 12.94 -12.42 8.58
N ARG A 131 13.10 -11.43 7.72
CA ARG A 131 13.86 -10.22 8.03
C ARG A 131 13.24 -9.41 9.17
N GLU A 132 11.92 -9.21 9.16
CA GLU A 132 11.22 -8.46 10.21
C GLU A 132 11.30 -9.17 11.55
N TRP A 133 11.20 -10.50 11.53
CA TRP A 133 11.32 -11.34 12.71
C TRP A 133 12.73 -11.29 13.30
N GLU A 134 13.78 -11.38 12.49
CA GLU A 134 15.17 -11.25 12.92
C GLU A 134 15.46 -9.89 13.55
N VAL A 135 15.01 -8.81 12.91
CA VAL A 135 15.15 -7.45 13.45
C VAL A 135 14.47 -7.32 14.80
N TYR A 136 13.28 -7.88 14.95
CA TYR A 136 12.55 -7.88 16.22
C TYR A 136 13.27 -8.69 17.30
N GLN A 137 13.77 -9.87 16.97
CA GLN A 137 14.53 -10.71 17.92
C GLN A 137 15.84 -10.05 18.37
N ALA A 138 16.51 -9.33 17.48
CA ALA A 138 17.74 -8.62 17.80
C ALA A 138 17.50 -7.40 18.72
N ASN A 139 16.31 -6.79 18.69
CA ASN A 139 15.97 -5.59 19.46
C ASN A 139 14.58 -5.69 20.12
N PRO A 140 14.33 -6.68 20.99
CA PRO A 140 12.98 -6.91 21.56
C PRO A 140 12.53 -5.79 22.51
N THR A 141 13.46 -4.97 23.00
CA THR A 141 13.20 -3.86 23.94
C THR A 141 12.70 -2.59 23.28
N ASP A 142 12.83 -2.44 21.94
CA ASP A 142 12.35 -1.26 21.22
C ASP A 142 10.81 -1.21 21.06
N GLY A 143 10.10 -2.22 21.59
CA GLY A 143 8.64 -2.24 21.69
C GLY A 143 7.89 -2.36 20.36
N ALA A 144 8.59 -2.41 19.25
CA ALA A 144 7.99 -2.52 17.92
C ALA A 144 7.77 -4.00 17.59
N GLN A 145 6.64 -4.55 18.00
CA GLN A 145 6.22 -5.89 17.54
C GLN A 145 6.08 -5.91 16.01
N PRO A 146 6.36 -7.05 15.34
CA PRO A 146 6.15 -7.17 13.91
C PRO A 146 4.71 -6.84 13.54
N PHE A 147 4.52 -5.89 12.64
CA PHE A 147 3.20 -5.54 12.12
C PHE A 147 2.97 -6.30 10.82
N SER A 148 2.62 -7.57 10.96
CA SER A 148 2.52 -8.55 9.88
C SER A 148 1.34 -9.48 10.08
N ALA A 149 0.66 -9.85 8.98
CA ALA A 149 -0.42 -10.85 9.00
C ALA A 149 0.03 -12.18 9.61
N ILE A 150 1.30 -12.56 9.41
CA ILE A 150 1.87 -13.80 9.94
C ILE A 150 1.90 -13.76 11.47
N TYR A 151 2.40 -12.67 12.04
CA TYR A 151 2.50 -12.50 13.49
C TYR A 151 1.12 -12.45 14.17
N ILE A 152 0.21 -11.67 13.58
CA ILE A 152 -1.15 -11.50 14.12
C ILE A 152 -1.92 -12.81 14.06
N LEU A 153 -1.88 -13.52 12.91
CA LEU A 153 -2.56 -14.80 12.75
C LEU A 153 -2.02 -15.86 13.72
N ALA A 154 -0.69 -15.91 13.92
CA ALA A 154 -0.08 -16.84 14.87
C ALA A 154 -0.54 -16.57 16.32
N ASN A 155 -0.62 -15.30 16.73
CA ASN A 155 -1.10 -14.93 18.06
C ASN A 155 -2.61 -15.19 18.24
N GLU A 156 -3.40 -15.03 17.18
CA GLU A 156 -4.86 -15.23 17.20
C GLU A 156 -5.21 -16.74 17.26
N THR A 157 -4.43 -17.58 16.57
CA THR A 157 -4.78 -19.00 16.38
C THR A 157 -3.90 -19.98 17.15
N GLY A 158 -2.72 -19.57 17.62
CA GLY A 158 -1.71 -20.47 18.20
C GLY A 158 -0.96 -21.32 17.17
N LEU A 159 -1.15 -21.09 15.89
CA LEU A 159 -0.43 -21.83 14.85
C LEU A 159 1.03 -21.39 14.73
N PRO A 160 1.94 -22.28 14.32
CA PRO A 160 3.32 -21.89 14.05
C PRO A 160 3.41 -20.94 12.85
N TYR A 161 4.38 -20.03 12.84
CA TYR A 161 4.57 -19.03 11.77
C TYR A 161 4.63 -19.64 10.35
N THR A 162 5.27 -20.80 10.20
CA THR A 162 5.31 -21.53 8.93
C THR A 162 3.93 -22.01 8.47
N GLY A 163 3.05 -22.36 9.39
CA GLY A 163 1.66 -22.68 9.12
C GLY A 163 0.88 -21.44 8.68
N CYS A 164 1.06 -20.33 9.42
CA CYS A 164 0.44 -19.05 9.10
C CYS A 164 0.87 -18.54 7.70
N LYS A 165 2.16 -18.67 7.33
CA LYS A 165 2.63 -18.32 5.97
C LYS A 165 1.91 -19.11 4.89
N ARG A 166 1.75 -20.43 5.04
CA ARG A 166 1.03 -21.25 4.06
C ARG A 166 -0.43 -20.85 3.92
N LEU A 167 -1.11 -20.57 5.05
CA LEU A 167 -2.50 -20.10 5.02
C LEU A 167 -2.62 -18.74 4.33
N MET A 168 -1.72 -17.82 4.63
CA MET A 168 -1.72 -16.49 3.99
C MET A 168 -1.40 -16.57 2.50
N TYR A 169 -0.54 -17.49 2.10
CA TYR A 169 -0.28 -17.73 0.67
C TYR A 169 -1.52 -18.26 -0.05
N SER A 170 -2.23 -19.23 0.56
CA SER A 170 -3.51 -19.73 0.02
C SER A 170 -4.56 -18.62 -0.05
N TYR A 171 -4.64 -17.76 0.97
CA TYR A 171 -5.52 -16.60 0.99
C TYR A 171 -5.23 -15.63 -0.18
N CYS A 172 -3.97 -15.41 -0.52
CA CYS A 172 -3.61 -14.60 -1.68
C CYS A 172 -4.11 -15.21 -2.99
N ARG A 173 -4.02 -16.54 -3.16
CA ARG A 173 -4.59 -17.23 -4.36
C ARG A 173 -6.10 -17.05 -4.45
N GLU A 174 -6.83 -17.10 -3.33
CA GLU A 174 -8.27 -16.81 -3.31
C GLU A 174 -8.57 -15.35 -3.67
N LEU A 175 -7.76 -14.39 -3.19
CA LEU A 175 -7.93 -12.98 -3.56
C LEU A 175 -7.74 -12.74 -5.06
N GLU A 176 -6.87 -13.48 -5.73
CA GLU A 176 -6.69 -13.42 -7.19
C GLU A 176 -7.96 -13.88 -7.93
N LEU A 177 -8.57 -14.96 -7.47
CA LEU A 177 -9.84 -15.46 -8.03
C LEU A 177 -10.97 -14.44 -7.80
N VAL A 178 -11.07 -13.87 -6.60
CA VAL A 178 -12.05 -12.82 -6.27
C VAL A 178 -11.85 -11.59 -7.15
N LEU A 179 -10.59 -11.13 -7.32
CA LEU A 179 -10.29 -9.98 -8.18
C LEU A 179 -10.75 -10.24 -9.62
N LYS A 180 -10.41 -11.40 -10.17
CA LYS A 180 -10.81 -11.79 -11.53
C LYS A 180 -12.33 -11.82 -11.69
N GLN A 181 -13.03 -12.48 -10.77
CA GLN A 181 -14.51 -12.58 -10.80
C GLN A 181 -15.15 -11.19 -10.75
N SER A 182 -14.71 -10.33 -9.80
CA SER A 182 -15.23 -8.97 -9.66
C SER A 182 -14.92 -8.10 -10.88
N SER A 183 -13.74 -8.24 -11.48
CA SER A 183 -13.40 -7.55 -12.74
C SER A 183 -14.31 -7.97 -13.88
N ASP A 184 -14.59 -9.28 -14.00
CA ASP A 184 -15.48 -9.81 -15.03
C ASP A 184 -16.95 -9.41 -14.78
N GLU A 185 -17.36 -9.24 -13.52
CA GLU A 185 -18.70 -8.74 -13.18
C GLU A 185 -18.86 -7.27 -13.57
N ILE A 186 -17.88 -6.41 -13.27
CA ILE A 186 -17.90 -5.01 -13.69
C ILE A 186 -17.99 -4.92 -15.21
N ARG A 187 -17.19 -5.71 -15.95
CA ARG A 187 -17.21 -5.74 -17.41
C ARG A 187 -18.60 -6.17 -17.96
N ARG A 188 -19.23 -7.17 -17.35
CA ARG A 188 -20.55 -7.67 -17.78
C ARG A 188 -21.70 -6.72 -17.43
N ASN A 189 -21.63 -6.06 -16.27
CA ASN A 189 -22.71 -5.19 -15.77
C ASN A 189 -22.73 -3.82 -16.41
N SER A 190 -21.66 -3.42 -17.09
CA SER A 190 -21.61 -2.13 -17.80
C SER A 190 -22.43 -2.22 -19.08
N MET A 191 -23.69 -1.76 -19.02
CA MET A 191 -24.65 -1.78 -20.12
C MET A 191 -24.19 -1.04 -21.39
N LYS A 192 -23.27 -0.10 -21.26
CA LYS A 192 -22.70 0.71 -22.36
C LYS A 192 -21.25 0.33 -22.72
N GLY A 193 -20.73 -0.74 -22.14
CA GLY A 193 -19.30 -1.06 -22.13
C GLY A 193 -18.53 -0.20 -21.08
N LEU A 194 -17.38 -0.66 -20.66
CA LEU A 194 -16.49 0.12 -19.79
C LEU A 194 -15.91 1.30 -20.59
N THR A 195 -15.63 2.40 -19.89
CA THR A 195 -14.76 3.42 -20.44
C THR A 195 -13.35 2.85 -20.63
N HIS A 196 -12.61 3.39 -21.57
CA HIS A 196 -11.22 3.01 -21.79
C HIS A 196 -10.39 3.21 -20.52
N GLU A 197 -10.62 4.30 -19.81
CA GLU A 197 -9.97 4.69 -18.58
C GLU A 197 -10.18 3.66 -17.47
N LEU A 198 -11.44 3.24 -17.25
CA LEU A 198 -11.76 2.25 -16.21
C LEU A 198 -11.17 0.87 -16.55
N GLU A 199 -11.23 0.43 -17.81
CA GLU A 199 -10.61 -0.84 -18.23
C GLU A 199 -9.09 -0.82 -18.03
N MET A 200 -8.43 0.28 -18.40
CA MET A 200 -6.98 0.44 -18.19
C MET A 200 -6.63 0.52 -16.71
N TYR A 201 -7.50 1.11 -15.89
CA TYR A 201 -7.31 1.17 -14.45
C TYR A 201 -7.40 -0.22 -13.81
N ILE A 202 -8.40 -1.01 -14.17
CA ILE A 202 -8.55 -2.41 -13.70
C ILE A 202 -7.30 -3.22 -14.07
N LYS A 203 -6.84 -3.13 -15.32
CA LYS A 203 -5.58 -3.76 -15.75
C LYS A 203 -4.37 -3.29 -14.94
N GLY A 204 -4.33 -1.99 -14.63
CA GLY A 204 -3.29 -1.42 -13.78
C GLY A 204 -3.24 -2.07 -12.38
N LEU A 205 -4.38 -2.33 -11.77
CA LEU A 205 -4.48 -3.03 -10.49
C LEU A 205 -4.02 -4.50 -10.61
N GLU A 206 -4.45 -5.21 -11.66
CA GLU A 206 -4.04 -6.59 -11.95
C GLU A 206 -2.52 -6.68 -12.13
N TYR A 207 -1.93 -5.82 -12.94
CA TYR A 207 -0.47 -5.78 -13.17
C TYR A 207 0.32 -5.39 -11.92
N PHE A 208 -0.20 -4.46 -11.12
CA PHE A 208 0.46 -4.04 -9.89
C PHE A 208 0.50 -5.19 -8.87
N MET A 209 -0.59 -5.93 -8.74
CA MET A 209 -0.68 -7.11 -7.86
C MET A 209 0.33 -8.19 -8.27
N CYS A 210 0.33 -8.60 -9.55
CA CYS A 210 1.30 -9.57 -10.09
C CYS A 210 2.74 -9.06 -10.01
N GLY A 211 2.95 -7.77 -10.30
CA GLY A 211 4.26 -7.13 -10.27
C GLY A 211 4.89 -7.10 -8.88
N ILE A 212 4.10 -6.86 -7.82
CA ILE A 212 4.59 -6.87 -6.44
C ILE A 212 5.01 -8.29 -6.03
N GLU A 213 4.24 -9.32 -6.38
CA GLU A 213 4.64 -10.70 -6.09
C GLU A 213 5.95 -11.04 -6.79
N LEU A 214 6.05 -10.80 -8.09
CA LEU A 214 7.26 -11.05 -8.87
C LEU A 214 8.45 -10.28 -8.32
N TRP A 215 8.28 -8.99 -8.04
CA TRP A 215 9.32 -8.17 -7.44
C TRP A 215 9.78 -8.73 -6.09
N SER A 216 8.85 -9.17 -5.25
CA SER A 216 9.17 -9.73 -3.92
C SER A 216 9.99 -11.00 -4.02
N GLN A 217 9.79 -11.81 -5.06
CA GLN A 217 10.59 -13.01 -5.32
C GLN A 217 12.03 -12.69 -5.73
N TRP A 218 12.26 -11.59 -6.44
CA TRP A 218 13.56 -11.29 -7.05
C TRP A 218 14.34 -10.20 -6.33
N THR A 219 13.69 -9.37 -5.50
CA THR A 219 14.36 -8.26 -4.84
C THR A 219 15.45 -8.72 -3.86
N PRO A 220 16.66 -8.10 -3.88
CA PRO A 220 17.69 -8.35 -2.86
C PRO A 220 17.22 -8.03 -1.44
N ARG A 221 16.17 -7.22 -1.28
CA ARG A 221 15.62 -6.82 0.01
C ARG A 221 15.17 -8.01 0.86
N TYR A 222 14.68 -9.08 0.23
CA TYR A 222 14.12 -10.27 0.90
C TYR A 222 14.95 -11.53 0.68
N ARG A 223 16.07 -11.42 -0.05
CA ARG A 223 17.05 -12.50 -0.21
C ARG A 223 18.13 -12.31 0.84
N GLN A 224 18.28 -13.28 1.69
CA GLN A 224 19.40 -13.41 2.60
C GLN A 224 20.43 -14.35 1.98
#